data_0e1a0d3da5535bff75a28436d52fc9ea
#
_entry.id   0e1a0d3da5535bff75a28436d52fc9ea
#
_cell.length_a   1.000
_cell.length_b   1.000
_cell.length_c   1.000
_cell.angle_alpha   90.00
_cell.angle_beta   90.00
_cell.angle_gamma   90.00
#
_symmetry.space_group_name_H-M   'P 1'
#
loop_
_entity.id
_entity.type
_entity.pdbx_description
1 polymer ?
#
loop_
_entity_poly.entity_id
_entity_poly.type
_entity_poly.pdbx_seq_one_letter_code
_entity_poly.pdbx_strand_id
1 'polypeptide(L)'
;IENSLRETFNTGRIVLDSVVAIDSTVKTLIISSPKTAFSDKDNFKIDQYVMQGGRLLFLVDKIAIHLDSLRRGEYLPNERNLNIDDLLFKYGARLQPNLLLDMQSSVIPLATGQVGNAPQFEYFRYPYHLVVIPNSNHPAVKNIGPINMQFAGGIDTVATKYTVKKTVLLQTSAESRYQFLPLRMNFDFMRYPLDEKLFNKGPQSVAILLEGSFSSLFENRLASSMLSSLQNQGRPFVGKSPETKIMIISDADLIRNRIDKQTGKIIPAGYNEFEKYTFSNKDFLLNALEYLSDDEGIIAARGKDIKLRLLNTTKIKEEKVKWQIINLLLPLVLITLGGLLFHFIRQRRYQ
;
A
#
# COMPACT_ATOMS: atom_id res chain seq x y z
N ILE A 1 4.88 8.98 -12.51
CA ILE A 1 4.43 9.26 -11.13
C ILE A 1 4.95 10.61 -10.61
N GLU A 2 6.20 11.01 -10.94
CA GLU A 2 6.80 12.27 -10.46
C GLU A 2 5.93 13.50 -10.78
N ASN A 3 5.37 13.60 -11.99
CA ASN A 3 4.46 14.69 -12.33
C ASN A 3 3.21 14.73 -11.45
N SER A 4 2.66 13.57 -11.12
CA SER A 4 1.51 13.50 -10.20
C SER A 4 1.88 13.88 -8.77
N LEU A 5 3.11 13.61 -8.35
CA LEU A 5 3.60 14.04 -7.02
C LEU A 5 3.79 15.56 -6.97
N ARG A 6 4.26 16.17 -8.06
CA ARG A 6 4.46 17.63 -8.15
C ARG A 6 3.17 18.43 -8.07
N GLU A 7 2.02 17.82 -8.35
CA GLU A 7 0.71 18.46 -8.18
C GLU A 7 0.36 18.71 -6.70
N THR A 8 0.91 17.88 -5.79
CA THR A 8 0.56 17.93 -4.37
C THR A 8 1.76 18.24 -3.48
N PHE A 9 2.97 17.86 -3.89
CA PHE A 9 4.19 17.97 -3.10
C PHE A 9 5.28 18.74 -3.83
N ASN A 10 6.11 19.46 -3.07
CA ASN A 10 7.37 19.98 -3.60
C ASN A 10 8.39 18.84 -3.63
N THR A 11 8.77 18.41 -4.84
CA THR A 11 9.64 17.22 -5.05
C THR A 11 10.99 17.60 -5.59
N GLY A 12 12.05 16.98 -5.05
CA GLY A 12 13.42 17.08 -5.52
C GLY A 12 14.07 15.70 -5.64
N ARG A 13 15.22 15.64 -6.27
CA ARG A 13 16.05 14.43 -6.35
C ARG A 13 17.35 14.63 -5.58
N ILE A 14 17.75 13.62 -4.84
CA ILE A 14 18.99 13.60 -4.09
C ILE A 14 19.88 12.48 -4.64
N VAL A 15 21.11 12.83 -4.99
CA VAL A 15 22.17 11.87 -5.29
C VAL A 15 22.99 11.70 -4.04
N LEU A 16 22.90 10.55 -3.40
CA LEU A 16 23.53 10.31 -2.08
C LEU A 16 25.04 10.53 -2.10
N ASP A 17 25.73 10.15 -3.16
CA ASP A 17 27.18 10.35 -3.29
C ASP A 17 27.59 11.84 -3.33
N SER A 18 26.72 12.72 -3.78
CA SER A 18 27.00 14.15 -3.94
C SER A 18 26.70 14.99 -2.68
N VAL A 19 26.04 14.41 -1.68
CA VAL A 19 25.67 15.10 -0.45
C VAL A 19 26.40 14.51 0.75
N VAL A 20 26.75 15.36 1.72
CA VAL A 20 27.37 14.90 2.98
C VAL A 20 26.30 14.35 3.93
N ALA A 21 25.11 14.94 3.92
CA ALA A 21 23.95 14.51 4.68
C ALA A 21 22.68 14.89 3.92
N ILE A 22 21.57 14.25 4.26
CA ILE A 22 20.24 14.62 3.75
C ILE A 22 19.75 15.80 4.58
N ASP A 23 19.25 16.82 3.90
CA ASP A 23 18.80 18.06 4.54
C ASP A 23 17.54 17.83 5.39
N SER A 24 17.47 18.46 6.55
CA SER A 24 16.31 18.38 7.46
C SER A 24 15.03 19.02 6.92
N THR A 25 15.14 19.86 5.87
CA THR A 25 13.97 20.41 5.16
C THR A 25 13.22 19.35 4.33
N VAL A 26 13.88 18.24 4.03
CA VAL A 26 13.23 17.09 3.38
C VAL A 26 12.31 16.41 4.39
N LYS A 27 11.01 16.53 4.23
CA LYS A 27 10.03 15.90 5.14
C LYS A 27 9.96 14.38 4.99
N THR A 28 9.95 13.90 3.74
CA THR A 28 9.85 12.47 3.43
C THR A 28 10.84 12.10 2.35
N LEU A 29 11.72 11.16 2.66
CA LEU A 29 12.65 10.56 1.70
C LEU A 29 12.00 9.33 1.06
N ILE A 30 11.94 9.30 -0.27
CA ILE A 30 11.44 8.17 -1.04
C ILE A 30 12.62 7.43 -1.65
N ILE A 31 12.77 6.15 -1.33
CA ILE A 31 13.75 5.25 -1.94
C ILE A 31 12.96 4.22 -2.75
N SER A 32 13.03 4.36 -4.08
CA SER A 32 12.25 3.51 -4.98
C SER A 32 13.13 2.75 -5.95
N SER A 33 12.92 1.44 -6.02
CA SER A 33 13.58 0.52 -6.96
C SER A 33 15.11 0.64 -6.99
N PRO A 34 15.79 0.62 -5.83
CA PRO A 34 17.25 0.60 -5.83
C PRO A 34 17.73 -0.66 -6.56
N LYS A 35 18.73 -0.50 -7.43
CA LYS A 35 19.27 -1.62 -8.24
C LYS A 35 20.68 -2.01 -7.86
N THR A 36 21.38 -1.12 -7.17
CA THR A 36 22.74 -1.30 -6.68
C THR A 36 22.74 -1.25 -5.16
N ALA A 37 23.69 -1.94 -4.55
CA ALA A 37 23.86 -1.92 -3.09
C ALA A 37 24.20 -0.50 -2.61
N PHE A 38 23.60 -0.10 -1.49
CA PHE A 38 24.00 1.11 -0.79
C PHE A 38 25.36 0.90 -0.12
N SER A 39 26.22 1.90 -0.18
CA SER A 39 27.45 1.91 0.63
C SER A 39 27.11 2.10 2.11
N ASP A 40 28.04 1.75 3.00
CA ASP A 40 27.87 2.02 4.44
C ASP A 40 27.72 3.52 4.72
N LYS A 41 28.35 4.37 3.89
CA LYS A 41 28.20 5.83 3.96
C LYS A 41 26.77 6.26 3.60
N ASP A 42 26.15 5.64 2.60
CA ASP A 42 24.78 5.96 2.21
C ASP A 42 23.80 5.49 3.29
N ASN A 43 24.00 4.28 3.79
CA ASN A 43 23.22 3.78 4.93
C ASN A 43 23.35 4.69 6.16
N PHE A 44 24.55 5.22 6.42
CA PHE A 44 24.76 6.18 7.50
C PHE A 44 23.98 7.49 7.28
N LYS A 45 23.98 8.04 6.05
CA LYS A 45 23.21 9.24 5.71
C LYS A 45 21.71 9.03 5.87
N ILE A 46 21.18 7.88 5.39
CA ILE A 46 19.79 7.52 5.54
C ILE A 46 19.43 7.32 7.02
N ASP A 47 20.25 6.60 7.76
CA ASP A 47 20.06 6.36 9.18
C ASP A 47 20.03 7.67 9.97
N GLN A 48 21.01 8.56 9.79
CA GLN A 48 21.07 9.84 10.50
C GLN A 48 19.92 10.78 10.10
N TYR A 49 19.43 10.71 8.86
CA TYR A 49 18.23 11.42 8.45
C TYR A 49 17.00 10.95 9.26
N VAL A 50 16.82 9.63 9.43
CA VAL A 50 15.75 9.07 10.27
C VAL A 50 15.98 9.43 11.74
N MET A 51 17.22 9.36 12.23
CA MET A 51 17.55 9.72 13.62
C MET A 51 17.26 11.19 13.94
N GLN A 52 17.24 12.07 12.95
CA GLN A 52 16.83 13.47 13.07
C GLN A 52 15.32 13.70 12.90
N GLY A 53 14.52 12.64 12.80
CA GLY A 53 13.06 12.71 12.66
C GLY A 53 12.57 12.69 11.22
N GLY A 54 13.45 12.50 10.25
CA GLY A 54 13.08 12.32 8.84
C GLY A 54 12.22 11.08 8.64
N ARG A 55 11.28 11.16 7.69
CA ARG A 55 10.33 10.08 7.36
C ARG A 55 10.77 9.36 6.10
N LEU A 56 10.51 8.08 6.05
CA LEU A 56 11.08 7.23 5.02
C LEU A 56 9.99 6.38 4.36
N LEU A 57 9.99 6.35 3.02
CA LEU A 57 9.22 5.44 2.21
C LEU A 57 10.17 4.58 1.37
N PHE A 58 10.23 3.29 1.69
CA PHE A 58 10.94 2.29 0.90
C PHE A 58 9.96 1.55 -0.02
N LEU A 59 10.31 1.49 -1.32
CA LEU A 59 9.68 0.60 -2.31
C LEU A 59 10.79 -0.26 -2.90
N VAL A 60 10.84 -1.54 -2.51
CA VAL A 60 12.01 -2.39 -2.75
C VAL A 60 11.62 -3.76 -3.28
N ASP A 61 12.21 -4.13 -4.41
CA ASP A 61 12.18 -5.50 -4.93
C ASP A 61 13.40 -6.26 -4.39
N LYS A 62 13.18 -7.20 -3.49
CA LYS A 62 14.26 -8.04 -2.97
C LYS A 62 14.78 -9.03 -4.01
N ILE A 63 13.93 -9.43 -4.95
CA ILE A 63 14.26 -10.35 -6.04
C ILE A 63 14.18 -9.61 -7.38
N ALA A 64 15.22 -9.75 -8.18
CA ALA A 64 15.26 -9.14 -9.51
C ALA A 64 14.51 -10.02 -10.50
N ILE A 65 13.41 -9.52 -11.06
CA ILE A 65 12.65 -10.21 -12.10
C ILE A 65 12.48 -9.29 -13.32
N HIS A 66 12.66 -9.86 -14.48
CA HIS A 66 12.47 -9.19 -15.76
C HIS A 66 11.48 -9.97 -16.61
N LEU A 67 10.28 -9.42 -16.83
CA LEU A 67 9.24 -10.04 -17.67
C LEU A 67 9.71 -10.38 -19.09
N ASP A 68 10.58 -9.56 -19.66
CA ASP A 68 11.14 -9.83 -20.98
C ASP A 68 12.04 -11.09 -20.98
N SER A 69 12.66 -11.43 -19.85
CA SER A 69 13.43 -12.67 -19.69
C SER A 69 12.53 -13.88 -19.60
N LEU A 70 11.41 -13.78 -18.87
CA LEU A 70 10.39 -14.83 -18.77
C LEU A 70 9.77 -15.17 -20.15
N ARG A 71 9.61 -14.16 -21.00
CA ARG A 71 9.09 -14.36 -22.38
C ARG A 71 10.02 -15.17 -23.28
N ARG A 72 11.31 -15.25 -22.95
CA ARG A 72 12.31 -16.01 -23.71
C ARG A 72 12.40 -17.47 -23.30
N GLY A 73 11.66 -17.89 -22.29
CA GLY A 73 11.65 -19.27 -21.76
C GLY A 73 11.86 -19.34 -20.25
N GLU A 74 12.67 -20.28 -19.82
CA GLU A 74 12.98 -20.48 -18.41
C GLU A 74 13.89 -19.36 -17.88
N TYR A 75 13.55 -18.82 -16.71
CA TYR A 75 14.27 -17.73 -16.05
C TYR A 75 14.59 -18.11 -14.59
N LEU A 76 15.82 -17.84 -14.17
CA LEU A 76 16.28 -18.00 -12.80
C LEU A 76 16.46 -16.62 -12.17
N PRO A 77 15.51 -16.15 -11.34
CA PRO A 77 15.65 -14.88 -10.65
C PRO A 77 16.74 -14.93 -9.60
N ASN A 78 17.38 -13.78 -9.38
CA ASN A 78 18.42 -13.62 -8.36
C ASN A 78 17.98 -12.65 -7.27
N GLU A 79 18.44 -12.90 -6.06
CA GLU A 79 18.30 -11.95 -4.95
C GLU A 79 19.12 -10.68 -5.23
N ARG A 80 18.56 -9.52 -4.90
CA ARG A 80 19.26 -8.25 -4.91
C ARG A 80 19.90 -8.03 -3.54
N ASN A 81 21.22 -8.09 -3.49
CA ASN A 81 21.93 -7.64 -2.31
C ASN A 81 22.03 -6.10 -2.32
N LEU A 82 21.13 -5.46 -1.60
CA LEU A 82 21.03 -4.00 -1.54
C LEU A 82 21.76 -3.39 -0.35
N ASN A 83 22.30 -4.20 0.55
CA ASN A 83 22.95 -3.77 1.79
C ASN A 83 22.06 -2.89 2.69
N ILE A 84 20.74 -3.14 2.70
CA ILE A 84 19.75 -2.41 3.53
C ILE A 84 19.11 -3.31 4.59
N ASP A 85 19.38 -4.59 4.58
CA ASP A 85 18.72 -5.58 5.43
C ASP A 85 18.96 -5.29 6.92
N ASP A 86 20.21 -5.00 7.30
CA ASP A 86 20.57 -4.64 8.67
C ASP A 86 19.85 -3.36 9.12
N LEU A 87 19.74 -2.37 8.22
CA LEU A 87 19.05 -1.11 8.50
C LEU A 87 17.58 -1.32 8.77
N LEU A 88 16.89 -2.04 7.88
CA LEU A 88 15.48 -2.36 8.03
C LEU A 88 15.21 -3.24 9.24
N PHE A 89 16.08 -4.22 9.49
CA PHE A 89 15.99 -5.09 10.67
C PHE A 89 16.10 -4.28 11.96
N LYS A 90 17.04 -3.33 12.02
CA LYS A 90 17.21 -2.43 13.17
C LYS A 90 15.96 -1.58 13.42
N TYR A 91 15.26 -1.18 12.37
CA TYR A 91 14.01 -0.42 12.45
C TYR A 91 12.78 -1.28 12.75
N GLY A 92 12.88 -2.60 12.65
CA GLY A 92 11.81 -3.52 13.05
C GLY A 92 11.10 -4.19 11.89
N ALA A 93 11.72 -4.26 10.71
CA ALA A 93 11.19 -4.95 9.53
C ALA A 93 12.26 -5.86 8.91
N ARG A 94 11.81 -6.94 8.28
CA ARG A 94 12.65 -7.86 7.51
C ARG A 94 11.99 -8.16 6.18
N LEU A 95 12.64 -7.79 5.09
CA LEU A 95 12.27 -8.21 3.75
C LEU A 95 12.66 -9.67 3.53
N GLN A 96 11.70 -10.52 3.16
CA GLN A 96 11.97 -11.92 2.89
C GLN A 96 12.49 -12.10 1.46
N PRO A 97 13.53 -12.95 1.25
CA PRO A 97 14.02 -13.27 -0.09
C PRO A 97 13.11 -14.32 -0.76
N ASN A 98 11.83 -14.02 -0.85
CA ASN A 98 10.82 -14.88 -1.45
C ASN A 98 9.93 -14.10 -2.41
N LEU A 99 9.18 -14.83 -3.21
CA LEU A 99 8.10 -14.30 -4.04
C LEU A 99 6.77 -14.79 -3.52
N LEU A 100 5.82 -13.89 -3.44
CA LEU A 100 4.46 -14.20 -3.07
C LEU A 100 3.62 -14.53 -4.30
N LEU A 101 2.76 -15.50 -4.14
CA LEU A 101 1.74 -15.91 -5.10
C LEU A 101 0.38 -15.87 -4.40
N ASP A 102 -0.63 -15.41 -5.12
CA ASP A 102 -1.99 -15.30 -4.60
C ASP A 102 -3.00 -15.77 -5.66
N MET A 103 -4.04 -16.48 -5.23
CA MET A 103 -5.17 -16.81 -6.11
C MET A 103 -5.89 -15.53 -6.56
N GLN A 104 -5.86 -14.48 -5.73
CA GLN A 104 -6.34 -13.15 -6.08
C GLN A 104 -5.27 -12.39 -6.86
N SER A 105 -5.26 -12.61 -8.18
CA SER A 105 -4.22 -12.11 -9.07
C SER A 105 -4.79 -11.56 -10.38
N SER A 106 -4.05 -10.66 -11.01
CA SER A 106 -4.40 -10.13 -12.33
C SER A 106 -3.99 -11.10 -13.46
N VAL A 107 -4.54 -10.85 -14.65
CA VAL A 107 -4.29 -11.71 -15.81
C VAL A 107 -3.15 -11.20 -16.66
N ILE A 108 -2.49 -12.14 -17.37
CA ILE A 108 -1.56 -11.85 -18.45
C ILE A 108 -1.96 -12.63 -19.72
N PRO A 109 -1.66 -12.10 -20.93
CA PRO A 109 -1.91 -12.82 -22.18
C PRO A 109 -0.80 -13.83 -22.45
N LEU A 110 -1.18 -15.04 -22.82
CA LEU A 110 -0.29 -16.05 -23.35
C LEU A 110 -0.73 -16.46 -24.75
N ALA A 111 0.23 -16.68 -25.64
CA ALA A 111 -0.04 -17.23 -26.95
C ALA A 111 -0.38 -18.72 -26.80
N THR A 112 -1.61 -19.12 -27.15
CA THR A 112 -2.12 -20.50 -27.05
C THR A 112 -2.25 -21.17 -28.42
N GLY A 113 -2.15 -20.39 -29.50
CA GLY A 113 -2.29 -20.89 -30.86
C GLY A 113 -2.00 -19.83 -31.91
N GLN A 114 -2.36 -20.15 -33.15
CA GLN A 114 -2.32 -19.23 -34.29
C GLN A 114 -3.64 -19.31 -35.05
N VAL A 115 -4.14 -18.15 -35.48
CA VAL A 115 -5.26 -18.04 -36.41
C VAL A 115 -4.75 -17.38 -37.68
N GLY A 116 -4.53 -18.19 -38.71
CA GLY A 116 -3.74 -17.76 -39.88
C GLY A 116 -2.28 -17.44 -39.51
N ASN A 117 -1.81 -16.24 -39.82
CA ASN A 117 -0.47 -15.77 -39.48
C ASN A 117 -0.42 -14.96 -38.17
N ALA A 118 -1.56 -14.78 -37.47
CA ALA A 118 -1.64 -14.01 -36.25
C ALA A 118 -1.64 -14.90 -35.01
N PRO A 119 -0.86 -14.59 -33.96
CA PRO A 119 -0.92 -15.35 -32.72
C PRO A 119 -2.27 -15.14 -32.04
N GLN A 120 -2.88 -16.23 -31.56
CA GLN A 120 -4.05 -16.20 -30.71
C GLN A 120 -3.61 -16.08 -29.24
N PHE A 121 -4.19 -15.13 -28.53
CA PHE A 121 -3.91 -14.91 -27.11
C PHE A 121 -5.11 -15.29 -26.26
N GLU A 122 -4.83 -15.98 -25.16
CA GLU A 122 -5.77 -16.21 -24.07
C GLU A 122 -5.25 -15.58 -22.79
N TYR A 123 -6.17 -15.21 -21.89
CA TYR A 123 -5.84 -14.52 -20.65
C TYR A 123 -5.83 -15.49 -19.49
N PHE A 124 -4.69 -15.59 -18.81
CA PHE A 124 -4.51 -16.48 -17.67
C PHE A 124 -4.22 -15.66 -16.43
N ARG A 125 -4.78 -16.07 -15.29
CA ARG A 125 -4.42 -15.51 -13.98
C ARG A 125 -2.95 -15.81 -13.71
N TYR A 126 -2.21 -14.77 -13.34
CA TYR A 126 -0.78 -14.89 -13.04
C TYR A 126 -0.53 -14.64 -11.56
N PRO A 127 -0.39 -15.70 -10.73
CA PRO A 127 -0.35 -15.57 -9.27
C PRO A 127 0.71 -14.65 -8.71
N TYR A 128 1.78 -14.37 -9.44
CA TYR A 128 2.81 -13.39 -9.06
C TYR A 128 2.39 -11.93 -9.27
N HIS A 129 1.29 -11.67 -9.96
CA HIS A 129 0.70 -10.34 -10.10
C HIS A 129 -0.47 -10.19 -9.13
N LEU A 130 -0.14 -9.93 -7.89
CA LEU A 130 -1.09 -9.84 -6.78
C LEU A 130 -2.10 -8.73 -7.00
N VAL A 131 -3.36 -8.98 -6.68
CA VAL A 131 -4.40 -7.97 -6.55
C VAL A 131 -4.76 -7.85 -5.08
N VAL A 132 -4.16 -6.87 -4.41
CA VAL A 132 -4.33 -6.66 -2.98
C VAL A 132 -5.52 -5.75 -2.75
N ILE A 133 -6.51 -6.23 -1.98
CA ILE A 133 -7.65 -5.43 -1.54
C ILE A 133 -7.36 -4.91 -0.14
N PRO A 134 -7.21 -3.59 0.05
CA PRO A 134 -7.02 -3.03 1.38
C PRO A 134 -8.23 -3.28 2.27
N ASN A 135 -8.01 -3.91 3.41
CA ASN A 135 -9.06 -4.18 4.41
C ASN A 135 -8.81 -3.48 5.75
N SER A 136 -7.82 -2.60 5.80
CA SER A 136 -7.45 -1.84 6.98
C SER A 136 -8.21 -0.51 7.06
N ASN A 137 -8.59 -0.11 8.27
CA ASN A 137 -9.16 1.21 8.53
C ASN A 137 -8.08 2.31 8.65
N HIS A 138 -6.83 1.98 8.35
CA HIS A 138 -5.73 2.94 8.45
C HIS A 138 -5.87 4.04 7.38
N PRO A 139 -5.67 5.34 7.72
CA PRO A 139 -5.87 6.45 6.78
C PRO A 139 -5.14 6.34 5.46
N ALA A 140 -3.92 5.76 5.45
CA ALA A 140 -3.12 5.58 4.24
C ALA A 140 -3.75 4.62 3.21
N VAL A 141 -4.66 3.73 3.63
CA VAL A 141 -5.28 2.70 2.78
C VAL A 141 -6.80 2.72 2.79
N LYS A 142 -7.39 3.65 3.54
CA LYS A 142 -8.83 3.76 3.65
C LYS A 142 -9.44 4.33 2.38
N ASN A 143 -10.56 3.76 1.95
CA ASN A 143 -11.34 4.21 0.79
C ASN A 143 -10.59 4.16 -0.54
N ILE A 144 -9.56 3.32 -0.67
CA ILE A 144 -8.90 3.04 -1.94
C ILE A 144 -9.32 1.66 -2.48
N GLY A 145 -9.35 1.56 -3.80
CA GLY A 145 -9.67 0.32 -4.51
C GLY A 145 -8.52 -0.71 -4.48
N PRO A 146 -8.66 -1.80 -5.23
CA PRO A 146 -7.63 -2.82 -5.35
C PRO A 146 -6.30 -2.24 -5.87
N ILE A 147 -5.20 -2.79 -5.38
CA ILE A 147 -3.82 -2.42 -5.74
C ILE A 147 -3.19 -3.60 -6.46
N ASN A 148 -2.55 -3.35 -7.60
CA ASN A 148 -1.79 -4.38 -8.31
C ASN A 148 -0.32 -4.31 -7.92
N MET A 149 0.21 -5.42 -7.44
CA MET A 149 1.61 -5.59 -7.07
C MET A 149 2.23 -6.72 -7.89
N GLN A 150 3.44 -6.49 -8.43
CA GLN A 150 4.09 -7.44 -9.31
C GLN A 150 5.35 -7.98 -8.67
N PHE A 151 5.42 -9.31 -8.53
CA PHE A 151 6.57 -10.00 -7.93
C PHE A 151 6.95 -9.53 -6.53
N ALA A 152 5.96 -9.18 -5.73
CA ALA A 152 6.17 -8.75 -4.36
C ALA A 152 6.76 -9.85 -3.49
N GLY A 153 7.63 -9.48 -2.56
CA GLY A 153 8.11 -10.35 -1.50
C GLY A 153 7.33 -10.20 -0.19
N GLY A 154 7.55 -11.08 0.76
CA GLY A 154 6.97 -10.97 2.10
C GLY A 154 7.75 -9.98 2.98
N ILE A 155 7.06 -9.34 3.90
CA ILE A 155 7.66 -8.48 4.93
C ILE A 155 7.27 -9.02 6.30
N ASP A 156 8.27 -9.35 7.12
CA ASP A 156 8.07 -9.70 8.52
C ASP A 156 8.36 -8.52 9.42
N THR A 157 7.74 -8.50 10.59
CA THR A 157 8.03 -7.53 11.64
C THR A 157 8.98 -8.15 12.69
N VAL A 158 9.93 -7.36 13.15
CA VAL A 158 10.99 -7.78 14.09
C VAL A 158 10.92 -6.94 15.36
N ALA A 159 11.26 -7.55 16.51
CA ALA A 159 11.34 -6.82 17.76
C ALA A 159 12.39 -5.70 17.69
N THR A 160 12.12 -4.57 18.33
CA THR A 160 12.96 -3.37 18.33
C THR A 160 13.39 -2.99 19.75
N LYS A 161 14.49 -2.26 19.87
CA LYS A 161 15.01 -1.77 21.17
C LYS A 161 13.99 -0.84 21.86
N TYR A 162 13.33 0.03 21.10
CA TYR A 162 12.29 0.92 21.58
C TYR A 162 10.91 0.46 21.10
N THR A 163 9.86 0.95 21.74
CA THR A 163 8.49 0.63 21.33
C THR A 163 8.20 1.28 19.96
N VAL A 164 8.04 0.43 18.95
CA VAL A 164 7.64 0.82 17.60
C VAL A 164 6.31 0.14 17.31
N LYS A 165 5.30 0.94 16.99
CA LYS A 165 4.01 0.44 16.50
C LYS A 165 4.19 -0.04 15.06
N LYS A 166 3.77 -1.27 14.80
CA LYS A 166 3.88 -1.93 13.50
C LYS A 166 2.49 -2.19 12.97
N THR A 167 2.15 -1.56 11.86
CA THR A 167 0.83 -1.66 11.24
C THR A 167 0.98 -2.28 9.86
N VAL A 168 0.31 -3.41 9.62
CA VAL A 168 0.21 -3.98 8.28
C VAL A 168 -0.81 -3.16 7.50
N LEU A 169 -0.37 -2.55 6.40
CA LEU A 169 -1.21 -1.75 5.52
C LEU A 169 -1.81 -2.58 4.39
N LEU A 170 -0.99 -3.41 3.76
CA LEU A 170 -1.38 -4.28 2.66
C LEU A 170 -0.91 -5.70 2.94
N GLN A 171 -1.76 -6.67 2.62
CA GLN A 171 -1.45 -8.10 2.73
C GLN A 171 -2.16 -8.87 1.62
N THR A 172 -1.63 -10.03 1.28
CA THR A 172 -2.25 -10.98 0.34
C THR A 172 -3.59 -11.49 0.88
N SER A 173 -4.32 -12.21 0.05
CA SER A 173 -5.52 -12.94 0.47
C SER A 173 -5.18 -14.11 1.40
N ALA A 174 -6.21 -14.79 1.90
CA ALA A 174 -6.03 -16.02 2.68
C ALA A 174 -5.47 -17.16 1.84
N GLU A 175 -5.71 -17.14 0.54
CA GLU A 175 -5.29 -18.14 -0.45
C GLU A 175 -3.98 -17.73 -1.10
N SER A 176 -2.93 -17.66 -0.29
CA SER A 176 -1.59 -17.28 -0.73
C SER A 176 -0.56 -18.37 -0.47
N ARG A 177 0.57 -18.27 -1.16
CA ARG A 177 1.78 -19.04 -0.92
C ARG A 177 3.01 -18.19 -1.19
N TYR A 178 4.15 -18.67 -0.74
CA TYR A 178 5.44 -18.07 -1.06
C TYR A 178 6.43 -19.10 -1.59
N GLN A 179 7.39 -18.64 -2.37
CA GLN A 179 8.47 -19.45 -2.92
C GLN A 179 9.81 -18.76 -2.68
N PHE A 180 10.75 -19.50 -2.09
CA PHE A 180 12.12 -19.03 -1.89
C PHE A 180 13.01 -19.37 -3.10
N LEU A 181 14.10 -18.65 -3.23
CA LEU A 181 15.16 -18.98 -4.16
C LEU A 181 15.98 -20.21 -3.68
N PRO A 182 16.52 -21.02 -4.59
CA PRO A 182 16.48 -20.91 -6.05
C PRO A 182 15.14 -21.32 -6.63
N LEU A 183 14.65 -20.55 -7.59
CA LEU A 183 13.35 -20.74 -8.23
C LEU A 183 13.51 -20.69 -9.75
N ARG A 184 12.93 -21.68 -10.45
CA ARG A 184 12.79 -21.64 -11.89
C ARG A 184 11.42 -21.07 -12.26
N MET A 185 11.41 -20.01 -13.03
CA MET A 185 10.19 -19.37 -13.49
C MET A 185 10.02 -19.57 -15.00
N ASN A 186 8.82 -19.92 -15.40
CA ASN A 186 8.36 -19.95 -16.78
C ASN A 186 6.85 -19.66 -16.81
N PHE A 187 6.26 -19.62 -17.99
CA PHE A 187 4.82 -19.46 -18.13
C PHE A 187 4.05 -20.78 -18.29
N ASP A 188 4.73 -21.91 -18.42
CA ASP A 188 4.09 -23.18 -18.75
C ASP A 188 3.16 -23.69 -17.65
N PHE A 189 3.46 -23.38 -16.38
CA PHE A 189 2.61 -23.81 -15.28
C PHE A 189 1.18 -23.23 -15.35
N MET A 190 0.99 -22.09 -16.03
CA MET A 190 -0.32 -21.47 -16.19
C MET A 190 -1.24 -22.18 -17.18
N ARG A 191 -0.69 -23.06 -18.00
CA ARG A 191 -1.48 -23.88 -18.93
C ARG A 191 -2.26 -24.98 -18.22
N TYR A 192 -1.94 -25.21 -16.94
CA TYR A 192 -2.60 -26.18 -16.09
C TYR A 192 -3.39 -25.47 -14.99
N PRO A 193 -4.53 -26.04 -14.52
CA PRO A 193 -5.23 -25.51 -13.36
C PRO A 193 -4.30 -25.41 -12.16
N LEU A 194 -4.36 -24.28 -11.47
CA LEU A 194 -3.59 -24.11 -10.23
C LEU A 194 -4.14 -25.03 -9.14
N ASP A 195 -3.26 -25.72 -8.45
CA ASP A 195 -3.64 -26.52 -7.28
C ASP A 195 -3.87 -25.59 -6.08
N GLU A 196 -5.15 -25.31 -5.79
CA GLU A 196 -5.58 -24.43 -4.69
C GLU A 196 -5.04 -24.88 -3.32
N LYS A 197 -4.81 -26.20 -3.13
CA LYS A 197 -4.28 -26.74 -1.88
C LYS A 197 -2.88 -26.25 -1.54
N LEU A 198 -2.13 -25.80 -2.54
CA LEU A 198 -0.80 -25.22 -2.35
C LEU A 198 -0.84 -23.78 -1.83
N PHE A 199 -1.99 -23.09 -1.94
CA PHE A 199 -2.20 -21.71 -1.50
C PHE A 199 -2.76 -21.66 -0.09
N ASN A 200 -2.01 -22.17 0.88
CA ASN A 200 -2.44 -22.41 2.26
C ASN A 200 -1.61 -21.67 3.32
N LYS A 201 -0.83 -20.66 2.91
CA LYS A 201 0.04 -19.92 3.84
C LYS A 201 -0.64 -18.74 4.54
N GLY A 202 -1.88 -18.45 4.17
CA GLY A 202 -2.63 -17.34 4.73
C GLY A 202 -2.09 -15.97 4.31
N PRO A 203 -2.63 -14.89 4.87
CA PRO A 203 -2.24 -13.54 4.49
C PRO A 203 -0.77 -13.24 4.78
N GLN A 204 -0.06 -12.70 3.79
CA GLN A 204 1.34 -12.31 3.87
C GLN A 204 1.44 -10.78 3.73
N SER A 205 2.19 -10.12 4.61
CA SER A 205 2.35 -8.66 4.56
C SER A 205 3.22 -8.24 3.39
N VAL A 206 2.76 -7.26 2.62
CA VAL A 206 3.47 -6.67 1.47
C VAL A 206 3.71 -5.17 1.61
N ALA A 207 3.03 -4.51 2.54
CA ALA A 207 3.30 -3.14 2.95
C ALA A 207 3.06 -2.98 4.44
N ILE A 208 4.04 -2.41 5.14
CA ILE A 208 3.98 -2.15 6.58
C ILE A 208 4.36 -0.70 6.89
N LEU A 209 3.78 -0.19 7.96
CA LEU A 209 4.10 1.10 8.55
C LEU A 209 4.69 0.87 9.94
N LEU A 210 5.80 1.53 10.22
CA LEU A 210 6.49 1.55 11.49
C LEU A 210 6.42 2.96 12.06
N GLU A 211 5.91 3.12 13.27
CA GLU A 211 5.72 4.41 13.93
C GLU A 211 6.31 4.37 15.34
N GLY A 212 7.11 5.36 15.70
CA GLY A 212 7.72 5.48 17.02
C GLY A 212 9.14 6.00 16.97
N SER A 213 9.91 5.72 18.02
CA SER A 213 11.33 6.08 18.11
C SER A 213 12.20 4.91 17.70
N PHE A 214 13.17 5.18 16.85
CA PHE A 214 14.10 4.17 16.32
C PHE A 214 15.49 4.32 16.94
N SER A 215 16.25 3.22 16.97
CA SER A 215 17.67 3.24 17.31
C SER A 215 18.52 3.17 16.05
N SER A 216 19.59 3.96 16.03
CA SER A 216 20.54 3.97 14.92
C SER A 216 21.17 2.60 14.70
N LEU A 217 21.34 2.21 13.42
CA LEU A 217 22.15 1.04 13.04
C LEU A 217 23.61 1.20 13.50
N PHE A 218 24.09 2.44 13.54
CA PHE A 218 25.49 2.78 13.85
C PHE A 218 25.74 3.03 15.34
N GLU A 219 24.73 2.85 16.20
CA GLU A 219 24.90 2.89 17.64
C GLU A 219 25.99 1.87 18.07
N ASN A 220 27.06 2.34 18.67
CA ASN A 220 28.23 1.56 19.06
C ASN A 220 29.09 0.97 17.91
N ARG A 221 28.89 1.41 16.67
CA ARG A 221 29.70 0.98 15.50
C ARG A 221 30.73 2.03 15.05
N LEU A 222 30.64 3.27 15.58
CA LEU A 222 31.50 4.39 15.18
C LEU A 222 32.70 4.52 16.10
N ALA A 223 33.86 4.76 15.50
CA ALA A 223 35.06 5.08 16.26
C ALA A 223 34.96 6.47 16.91
N SER A 224 35.59 6.66 18.08
CA SER A 224 35.56 7.94 18.79
C SER A 224 36.11 9.11 17.96
N SER A 225 37.10 8.87 17.09
CA SER A 225 37.63 9.86 16.16
C SER A 225 36.59 10.33 15.14
N MET A 226 35.73 9.42 14.67
CA MET A 226 34.63 9.77 13.75
C MET A 226 33.55 10.57 14.45
N LEU A 227 33.20 10.19 15.69
CA LEU A 227 32.23 10.95 16.50
C LEU A 227 32.72 12.38 16.75
N SER A 228 33.98 12.56 17.11
CA SER A 228 34.58 13.89 17.30
C SER A 228 34.62 14.71 16.01
N SER A 229 34.91 14.06 14.88
CA SER A 229 34.89 14.72 13.55
C SER A 229 33.48 15.21 13.16
N LEU A 230 32.46 14.40 13.39
CA LEU A 230 31.05 14.77 13.12
C LEU A 230 30.63 15.94 14.02
N GLN A 231 31.05 15.91 15.31
CA GLN A 231 30.76 17.02 16.24
C GLN A 231 31.42 18.32 15.81
N ASN A 232 32.68 18.28 15.40
CA ASN A 232 33.41 19.44 14.90
C ASN A 232 32.81 20.04 13.61
N GLN A 233 32.14 19.22 12.80
CA GLN A 233 31.44 19.66 11.61
C GLN A 233 30.02 20.19 11.90
N GLY A 234 29.62 20.30 13.18
CA GLY A 234 28.27 20.76 13.57
C GLY A 234 27.16 19.76 13.27
N ARG A 235 27.52 18.48 13.10
CA ARG A 235 26.58 17.38 12.80
C ARG A 235 26.79 16.22 13.79
N PRO A 236 26.43 16.39 15.06
CA PRO A 236 26.61 15.36 16.05
C PRO A 236 25.85 14.11 15.71
N PHE A 237 26.44 12.95 15.99
CA PHE A 237 25.75 11.67 15.81
C PHE A 237 24.54 11.56 16.73
N VAL A 238 23.42 11.12 16.16
CA VAL A 238 22.18 10.87 16.90
C VAL A 238 21.92 9.36 16.95
N GLY A 239 21.90 8.80 18.16
CA GLY A 239 21.73 7.35 18.37
C GLY A 239 20.28 6.91 18.49
N LYS A 240 19.34 7.84 18.74
CA LYS A 240 17.91 7.58 18.90
C LYS A 240 17.11 8.68 18.22
N SER A 241 16.11 8.32 17.44
CA SER A 241 15.21 9.28 16.79
C SER A 241 14.15 9.84 17.76
N PRO A 242 13.61 11.03 17.50
CA PRO A 242 12.27 11.40 17.97
C PRO A 242 11.25 10.42 17.37
N GLU A 243 9.97 10.61 17.70
CA GLU A 243 8.90 9.86 17.02
C GLU A 243 8.86 10.21 15.54
N THR A 244 8.96 9.19 14.70
CA THR A 244 8.92 9.33 13.25
C THR A 244 8.25 8.12 12.61
N LYS A 245 8.11 8.15 11.28
CA LYS A 245 7.36 7.16 10.52
C LYS A 245 8.22 6.58 9.40
N ILE A 246 8.19 5.26 9.26
CA ILE A 246 8.85 4.53 8.17
C ILE A 246 7.82 3.62 7.53
N MET A 247 7.64 3.71 6.21
CA MET A 247 6.80 2.81 5.44
C MET A 247 7.65 1.98 4.50
N ILE A 248 7.38 0.68 4.45
CA ILE A 248 8.12 -0.28 3.64
C ILE A 248 7.12 -1.05 2.78
N ILE A 249 7.37 -1.09 1.48
CA ILE A 249 6.56 -1.77 0.47
C ILE A 249 7.49 -2.70 -0.31
N SER A 250 7.12 -3.96 -0.44
CA SER A 250 7.93 -5.00 -1.07
C SER A 250 7.73 -5.13 -2.59
N ASP A 251 7.29 -4.06 -3.23
CA ASP A 251 7.16 -3.97 -4.69
C ASP A 251 7.49 -2.52 -5.11
N ALA A 252 8.54 -2.37 -5.89
CA ALA A 252 8.94 -1.07 -6.41
C ALA A 252 8.27 -0.74 -7.74
N ASP A 253 7.77 -1.74 -8.46
CA ASP A 253 7.03 -1.55 -9.71
C ASP A 253 5.62 -0.98 -9.48
N LEU A 254 5.12 -1.03 -8.23
CA LEU A 254 3.83 -0.46 -7.81
C LEU A 254 3.62 0.97 -8.31
N ILE A 255 4.68 1.79 -8.30
CA ILE A 255 4.61 3.21 -8.71
C ILE A 255 5.19 3.48 -10.10
N ARG A 256 5.54 2.43 -10.83
CA ARG A 256 6.24 2.55 -12.12
C ARG A 256 5.26 2.88 -13.23
N ASN A 257 5.49 4.01 -13.92
CA ASN A 257 4.88 4.27 -15.22
C ASN A 257 5.58 3.43 -16.30
N ARG A 258 4.81 2.95 -17.25
CA ARG A 258 5.34 2.30 -18.46
C ARG A 258 5.21 3.25 -19.65
N ILE A 259 5.99 2.99 -20.68
CA ILE A 259 5.87 3.70 -21.96
C ILE A 259 5.40 2.67 -22.98
N ASP A 260 4.31 2.96 -23.64
CA ASP A 260 3.86 2.19 -24.79
C ASP A 260 4.90 2.37 -25.92
N LYS A 261 5.55 1.30 -26.30
CA LYS A 261 6.63 1.31 -27.30
C LYS A 261 6.14 1.67 -28.70
N GLN A 262 4.83 1.48 -28.99
CA GLN A 262 4.26 1.77 -30.32
C GLN A 262 3.83 3.23 -30.43
N THR A 263 3.20 3.75 -29.40
CA THR A 263 2.60 5.10 -29.44
C THR A 263 3.43 6.15 -28.72
N GLY A 264 4.45 5.76 -27.94
CA GLY A 264 5.23 6.65 -27.08
C GLY A 264 4.45 7.21 -25.87
N LYS A 265 3.20 6.82 -25.70
CA LYS A 265 2.35 7.31 -24.62
C LYS A 265 2.75 6.72 -23.26
N ILE A 266 2.64 7.55 -22.24
CA ILE A 266 2.86 7.11 -20.86
C ILE A 266 1.63 6.34 -20.39
N ILE A 267 1.84 5.10 -19.99
CA ILE A 267 0.87 4.24 -19.32
C ILE A 267 1.01 4.49 -17.82
N PRO A 268 -0.04 4.99 -17.13
CA PRO A 268 0.05 5.32 -15.72
C PRO A 268 0.29 4.08 -14.85
N ALA A 269 0.88 4.30 -13.67
CA ALA A 269 1.04 3.25 -12.66
C ALA A 269 -0.32 2.66 -12.30
N GLY A 270 -0.38 1.33 -12.17
CA GLY A 270 -1.61 0.60 -11.87
C GLY A 270 -2.51 0.29 -13.07
N TYR A 271 -2.26 0.85 -14.26
CA TYR A 271 -3.07 0.49 -15.43
C TYR A 271 -2.67 -0.88 -15.97
N ASN A 272 -3.62 -1.80 -16.01
CA ASN A 272 -3.51 -3.09 -16.67
C ASN A 272 -4.22 -3.02 -18.02
N GLU A 273 -3.43 -3.08 -19.09
CA GLU A 273 -3.92 -2.98 -20.48
C GLU A 273 -4.74 -4.21 -20.92
N PHE A 274 -4.55 -5.36 -20.28
CA PHE A 274 -5.23 -6.61 -20.60
C PHE A 274 -6.63 -6.65 -19.96
N GLU A 275 -6.75 -6.18 -18.74
CA GLU A 275 -8.02 -6.05 -18.02
C GLU A 275 -8.73 -4.73 -18.34
N LYS A 276 -8.05 -3.78 -19.01
CA LYS A 276 -8.50 -2.40 -19.26
C LYS A 276 -8.96 -1.72 -17.97
N TYR A 277 -8.26 -2.00 -16.90
CA TYR A 277 -8.59 -1.54 -15.56
C TYR A 277 -7.42 -0.77 -14.94
N THR A 278 -7.72 0.31 -14.23
CA THR A 278 -6.72 1.08 -13.47
C THR A 278 -6.86 0.75 -11.99
N PHE A 279 -5.88 0.06 -11.46
CA PHE A 279 -5.75 -0.20 -10.03
C PHE A 279 -5.37 1.06 -9.26
N SER A 280 -5.70 1.13 -7.98
CA SER A 280 -5.50 2.30 -7.12
C SER A 280 -4.04 2.48 -6.63
N ASN A 281 -3.07 2.07 -7.43
CA ASN A 281 -1.65 2.18 -7.09
C ASN A 281 -1.22 3.64 -6.86
N LYS A 282 -1.67 4.56 -7.73
CA LYS A 282 -1.39 5.99 -7.61
C LYS A 282 -2.02 6.57 -6.32
N ASP A 283 -3.27 6.23 -6.06
CA ASP A 283 -4.02 6.74 -4.91
C ASP A 283 -3.38 6.26 -3.60
N PHE A 284 -2.95 4.99 -3.57
CA PHE A 284 -2.22 4.45 -2.43
C PHE A 284 -0.93 5.23 -2.16
N LEU A 285 -0.13 5.49 -3.20
CA LEU A 285 1.11 6.26 -3.03
C LEU A 285 0.85 7.67 -2.50
N LEU A 286 -0.15 8.37 -3.07
CA LEU A 286 -0.50 9.72 -2.63
C LEU A 286 -0.95 9.72 -1.17
N ASN A 287 -1.87 8.84 -0.80
CA ASN A 287 -2.33 8.70 0.59
C ASN A 287 -1.20 8.32 1.55
N ALA A 288 -0.29 7.43 1.13
CA ALA A 288 0.87 7.04 1.91
C ALA A 288 1.81 8.23 2.18
N LEU A 289 2.09 9.04 1.16
CA LEU A 289 2.94 10.22 1.28
C LEU A 289 2.27 11.33 2.08
N GLU A 290 0.98 11.56 1.86
CA GLU A 290 0.20 12.49 2.68
C GLU A 290 0.27 12.06 4.15
N TYR A 291 0.04 10.77 4.46
CA TYR A 291 0.11 10.25 5.83
C TYR A 291 1.50 10.37 6.44
N LEU A 292 2.54 10.06 5.67
CA LEU A 292 3.92 10.25 6.12
C LEU A 292 4.23 11.73 6.37
N SER A 293 3.73 12.65 5.56
CA SER A 293 4.02 14.08 5.66
C SER A 293 3.11 14.85 6.63
N ASP A 294 2.08 14.18 7.16
CA ASP A 294 1.10 14.77 8.07
C ASP A 294 1.66 14.86 9.49
N ASP A 295 1.96 16.10 9.93
CA ASP A 295 2.43 16.40 11.29
C ASP A 295 1.26 16.56 12.27
N GLU A 296 0.10 16.98 11.77
CA GLU A 296 -1.05 17.41 12.57
C GLU A 296 -2.14 16.34 12.68
N GLY A 297 -2.00 15.20 11.98
CA GLY A 297 -2.99 14.13 11.97
C GLY A 297 -4.29 14.47 11.22
N ILE A 298 -4.24 15.45 10.28
CA ILE A 298 -5.40 15.90 9.50
C ILE A 298 -6.00 14.79 8.65
N ILE A 299 -5.14 13.90 8.13
CA ILE A 299 -5.59 12.74 7.33
C ILE A 299 -6.45 11.79 8.14
N ALA A 300 -6.15 11.61 9.42
CA ALA A 300 -6.97 10.80 10.31
C ALA A 300 -8.39 11.38 10.44
N ALA A 301 -8.53 12.70 10.36
CA ALA A 301 -9.83 13.37 10.37
C ALA A 301 -10.62 13.18 9.05
N ARG A 302 -9.95 13.16 7.88
CA ARG A 302 -10.58 12.83 6.58
C ARG A 302 -11.11 11.39 6.55
N GLY A 303 -10.48 10.49 7.29
CA GLY A 303 -10.89 9.09 7.41
C GLY A 303 -12.13 8.84 8.26
N LYS A 304 -12.76 9.85 8.88
CA LYS A 304 -14.03 9.65 9.57
C LYS A 304 -15.12 9.35 8.54
N ASP A 305 -15.61 8.11 8.56
CA ASP A 305 -16.73 7.69 7.72
C ASP A 305 -17.95 8.55 8.03
N ILE A 306 -18.30 9.41 7.12
CA ILE A 306 -19.68 9.84 7.02
C ILE A 306 -20.44 8.62 6.47
N LYS A 307 -20.95 7.78 7.37
CA LYS A 307 -21.87 6.71 6.99
C LYS A 307 -23.11 7.38 6.41
N LEU A 308 -23.08 7.62 5.11
CA LEU A 308 -24.30 7.93 4.38
C LEU A 308 -25.21 6.72 4.54
N ARG A 309 -26.20 6.86 5.41
CA ARG A 309 -27.28 5.86 5.52
C ARG A 309 -28.13 6.00 4.27
N LEU A 310 -27.69 5.35 3.21
CA LEU A 310 -28.49 5.27 1.99
C LEU A 310 -29.83 4.64 2.34
N LEU A 311 -30.90 5.31 1.94
CA LEU A 311 -32.24 4.77 2.05
C LEU A 311 -32.32 3.45 1.29
N ASN A 312 -32.78 2.41 1.97
CA ASN A 312 -33.02 1.11 1.32
C ASN A 312 -34.17 1.24 0.32
N THR A 313 -33.83 1.40 -0.96
CA THR A 313 -34.81 1.63 -2.04
C THR A 313 -35.79 0.49 -2.20
N THR A 314 -35.41 -0.75 -1.87
CA THR A 314 -36.30 -1.92 -1.90
C THR A 314 -37.34 -1.81 -0.78
N LYS A 315 -36.90 -1.54 0.45
CA LYS A 315 -37.79 -1.36 1.59
C LYS A 315 -38.73 -0.16 1.42
N ILE A 316 -38.24 0.92 0.81
CA ILE A 316 -39.08 2.09 0.49
C ILE A 316 -40.20 1.71 -0.49
N LYS A 317 -39.90 0.94 -1.53
CA LYS A 317 -40.89 0.49 -2.50
C LYS A 317 -41.94 -0.43 -1.86
N GLU A 318 -41.53 -1.36 -1.05
CA GLU A 318 -42.41 -2.32 -0.37
C GLU A 318 -43.31 -1.65 0.69
N GLU A 319 -42.74 -0.74 1.48
CA GLU A 319 -43.49 -0.10 2.58
C GLU A 319 -44.13 1.24 2.22
N LYS A 320 -43.99 1.73 0.99
CA LYS A 320 -44.48 3.04 0.57
C LYS A 320 -45.96 3.22 0.87
N VAL A 321 -46.78 2.28 0.45
CA VAL A 321 -48.25 2.34 0.63
C VAL A 321 -48.61 2.34 2.12
N LYS A 322 -47.97 1.51 2.92
CA LYS A 322 -48.15 1.43 4.36
C LYS A 322 -47.91 2.78 5.05
N TRP A 323 -46.79 3.42 4.74
CA TRP A 323 -46.44 4.71 5.34
C TRP A 323 -47.33 5.85 4.81
N GLN A 324 -47.78 5.79 3.55
CA GLN A 324 -48.76 6.74 3.03
C GLN A 324 -50.07 6.63 3.77
N ILE A 325 -50.60 5.43 3.99
CA ILE A 325 -51.83 5.18 4.74
C ILE A 325 -51.69 5.68 6.19
N ILE A 326 -50.62 5.35 6.88
CA ILE A 326 -50.41 5.81 8.25
C ILE A 326 -50.35 7.34 8.32
N ASN A 327 -49.60 7.99 7.47
CA ASN A 327 -49.47 9.45 7.48
C ASN A 327 -50.77 10.19 7.14
N LEU A 328 -51.67 9.57 6.35
CA LEU A 328 -52.93 10.16 5.98
C LEU A 328 -54.06 9.88 6.98
N LEU A 329 -54.16 8.63 7.48
CA LEU A 329 -55.22 8.21 8.35
C LEU A 329 -54.95 8.59 9.82
N LEU A 330 -53.72 8.50 10.31
CA LEU A 330 -53.40 8.75 11.69
C LEU A 330 -53.78 10.18 12.16
N PRO A 331 -53.48 11.25 11.41
CA PRO A 331 -53.91 12.59 11.76
C PRO A 331 -55.42 12.76 11.82
N LEU A 332 -56.13 12.15 10.86
CA LEU A 332 -57.62 12.22 10.81
C LEU A 332 -58.25 11.51 11.99
N VAL A 333 -57.72 10.34 12.37
CA VAL A 333 -58.22 9.59 13.56
C VAL A 333 -57.96 10.39 14.83
N LEU A 334 -56.77 11.01 14.98
CA LEU A 334 -56.47 11.84 16.14
C LEU A 334 -57.35 13.07 16.27
N ILE A 335 -57.69 13.74 15.15
CA ILE A 335 -58.58 14.91 15.12
C ILE A 335 -59.99 14.47 15.49
N THR A 336 -60.48 13.37 14.92
CA THR A 336 -61.85 12.86 15.23
C THR A 336 -61.98 12.42 16.67
N LEU A 337 -60.98 11.68 17.21
CA LEU A 337 -60.96 11.28 18.61
C LEU A 337 -60.88 12.50 19.55
N GLY A 338 -60.02 13.48 19.20
CA GLY A 338 -59.92 14.74 19.94
C GLY A 338 -61.22 15.54 19.96
N GLY A 339 -61.90 15.61 18.82
CA GLY A 339 -63.20 16.23 18.68
C GLY A 339 -64.31 15.54 19.50
N LEU A 340 -64.33 14.22 19.45
CA LEU A 340 -65.29 13.44 20.26
C LEU A 340 -65.01 13.60 21.76
N LEU A 341 -63.74 13.54 22.15
CA LEU A 341 -63.37 13.74 23.56
C LEU A 341 -63.75 15.14 24.07
N PHE A 342 -63.48 16.16 23.26
CA PHE A 342 -63.89 17.55 23.52
C PHE A 342 -65.41 17.67 23.64
N HIS A 343 -66.17 17.04 22.76
CA HIS A 343 -67.62 17.04 22.77
C HIS A 343 -68.17 16.39 24.06
N PHE A 344 -67.63 15.22 24.46
CA PHE A 344 -68.01 14.54 25.72
C PHE A 344 -67.69 15.35 26.96
N ILE A 345 -66.50 15.97 27.00
CA ILE A 345 -66.12 16.84 28.13
C ILE A 345 -67.04 18.07 28.20
N ARG A 346 -67.37 18.65 27.08
CA ARG A 346 -68.28 19.81 27.00
C ARG A 346 -69.69 19.45 27.45
N GLN A 347 -70.27 18.30 27.01
CA GLN A 347 -71.57 17.84 27.49
C GLN A 347 -71.60 17.65 29.01
N ARG A 348 -70.56 17.06 29.59
CA ARG A 348 -70.50 16.85 31.06
C ARG A 348 -70.32 18.14 31.85
N ARG A 349 -69.82 19.22 31.25
CA ARG A 349 -69.66 20.51 31.96
C ARG A 349 -70.87 21.41 31.89
N TYR A 350 -71.81 21.17 30.97
CA TYR A 350 -72.99 22.01 30.77
C TYR A 350 -74.32 21.25 31.00
N GLN A 351 -74.28 20.05 31.51
CA GLN A 351 -75.35 19.38 32.27
C GLN A 351 -75.09 19.53 33.79
#